data_ac742b7dcb4aebdf8f39284ecc54891f
#
_entry.id   ac742b7dcb4aebdf8f39284ecc54891f
#
_cell.length_a   1.000
_cell.length_b   1.000
_cell.length_c   1.000
_cell.angle_alpha   90.00
_cell.angle_beta   90.00
_cell.angle_gamma   90.00
#
_symmetry.space_group_name_H-M   'P 1'
#
loop_
_entity.id
_entity.type
_entity.pdbx_description
1 polymer ?
#
loop_
_entity_poly.entity_id
_entity_poly.type
_entity_poly.pdbx_seq_one_letter_code
_entity_poly.pdbx_strand_id
1 'polypeptide(L)'
;MSAVDLSALPAPQVLEPLDVETTYEEALGIFRDWMGNNWNAALESDPVTKLIELGAYNKLGNRARVNDGCKALLLAYARKSDLDQLAFNVNLKRLVIQAEDLTTFPPTAEVKEEDDALRERIQLVYEGLTTAGPRNSYILHARNSSGLVADATAESPSPSTVVVTVLA
;
A
#
# COMPACT_ATOMS: atom_id res chain seq x y z
N MET A 1 -12.08 -4.63 -19.38
CA MET A 1 -12.22 -5.21 -18.04
C MET A 1 -12.15 -4.03 -17.07
N SER A 2 -12.96 -3.99 -16.02
CA SER A 2 -12.77 -3.00 -14.96
C SER A 2 -11.49 -3.34 -14.17
N ALA A 3 -10.86 -2.35 -13.54
CA ALA A 3 -9.78 -2.60 -12.58
C ALA A 3 -10.25 -3.63 -11.54
N VAL A 4 -9.35 -4.51 -11.12
CA VAL A 4 -9.67 -5.52 -10.12
C VAL A 4 -9.88 -4.81 -8.78
N ASP A 5 -10.94 -5.15 -8.06
CA ASP A 5 -11.13 -4.67 -6.70
C ASP A 5 -10.10 -5.32 -5.76
N LEU A 6 -9.03 -4.60 -5.48
CA LEU A 6 -7.96 -5.07 -4.61
C LEU A 6 -8.40 -5.18 -3.14
N SER A 7 -9.47 -4.49 -2.74
CA SER A 7 -9.99 -4.56 -1.37
C SER A 7 -10.69 -5.89 -1.08
N ALA A 8 -11.14 -6.58 -2.12
CA ALA A 8 -11.77 -7.90 -2.01
C ALA A 8 -10.75 -9.05 -1.87
N LEU A 9 -9.45 -8.77 -1.99
CA LEU A 9 -8.42 -9.79 -1.83
C LEU A 9 -8.29 -10.20 -0.36
N PRO A 10 -8.13 -11.52 -0.08
CA PRO A 10 -7.85 -11.97 1.28
C PRO A 10 -6.53 -11.41 1.78
N ALA A 11 -6.42 -11.22 3.10
CA ALA A 11 -5.18 -10.79 3.71
C ALA A 11 -4.04 -11.78 3.39
N PRO A 12 -2.83 -11.28 3.07
CA PRO A 12 -1.68 -12.14 2.79
C PRO A 12 -1.33 -13.02 3.98
N GLN A 13 -1.04 -14.30 3.73
CA GLN A 13 -0.67 -15.26 4.79
C GLN A 13 0.66 -14.92 5.49
N VAL A 14 1.49 -14.09 4.87
CA VAL A 14 2.77 -13.63 5.45
C VAL A 14 2.58 -12.70 6.64
N LEU A 15 1.39 -12.11 6.82
CA LEU A 15 1.11 -11.21 7.93
C LEU A 15 0.89 -12.00 9.21
N GLU A 16 1.76 -11.76 10.19
CA GLU A 16 1.64 -12.36 11.51
C GLU A 16 0.70 -11.56 12.42
N PRO A 17 -0.09 -12.23 13.29
CA PRO A 17 -0.93 -11.54 14.25
C PRO A 17 -0.10 -10.74 15.26
N LEU A 18 -0.60 -9.57 15.62
CA LEU A 18 0.02 -8.68 16.60
C LEU A 18 -0.76 -8.78 17.92
N ASP A 19 -0.51 -9.85 18.66
CA ASP A 19 -1.12 -10.08 19.97
C ASP A 19 -0.04 -10.09 21.05
N VAL A 20 -0.18 -9.15 21.98
CA VAL A 20 0.77 -8.95 23.11
C VAL A 20 0.72 -10.12 24.08
N GLU A 21 -0.48 -10.56 24.44
CA GLU A 21 -0.70 -11.59 25.45
C GLU A 21 -0.09 -12.92 25.02
N THR A 22 -0.46 -13.38 23.82
CA THR A 22 0.11 -14.60 23.24
C THR A 22 1.64 -14.53 23.14
N THR A 23 2.18 -13.35 22.73
CA THR A 23 3.64 -13.19 22.60
C THR A 23 4.33 -13.22 23.95
N TYR A 24 3.70 -12.68 24.98
CA TYR A 24 4.21 -12.71 26.35
C TYR A 24 4.15 -14.13 26.94
N GLU A 25 3.03 -14.84 26.78
CA GLU A 25 2.87 -16.21 27.26
C GLU A 25 3.87 -17.17 26.60
N GLU A 26 4.11 -17.03 25.29
CA GLU A 26 5.15 -17.79 24.58
C GLU A 26 6.55 -17.52 25.21
N ALA A 27 6.91 -16.25 25.43
CA ALA A 27 8.20 -15.89 26.00
C ALA A 27 8.36 -16.39 27.43
N LEU A 28 7.29 -16.29 28.23
CA LEU A 28 7.24 -16.80 29.58
C LEU A 28 7.38 -18.32 29.64
N GLY A 29 6.70 -19.03 28.72
CA GLY A 29 6.80 -20.48 28.60
C GLY A 29 8.25 -20.93 28.30
N ILE A 30 8.88 -20.33 27.29
CA ILE A 30 10.29 -20.60 26.95
C ILE A 30 11.22 -20.34 28.13
N PHE A 31 11.02 -19.23 28.84
CA PHE A 31 11.85 -18.89 30.00
C PHE A 31 11.68 -19.90 31.14
N ARG A 32 10.45 -20.34 31.43
CA ARG A 32 10.17 -21.38 32.43
C ARG A 32 10.84 -22.70 32.08
N ASP A 33 10.79 -23.11 30.83
CA ASP A 33 11.42 -24.34 30.35
C ASP A 33 12.95 -24.30 30.55
N TRP A 34 13.57 -23.15 30.30
CA TRP A 34 15.03 -22.98 30.50
C TRP A 34 15.44 -22.96 31.97
N MET A 35 14.61 -22.35 32.83
CA MET A 35 14.92 -22.22 34.27
C MET A 35 14.57 -23.49 35.07
N GLY A 36 13.69 -24.32 34.55
CA GLY A 36 13.17 -25.49 35.25
C GLY A 36 12.59 -25.14 36.62
N ASN A 37 13.00 -25.84 37.66
CA ASN A 37 12.53 -25.59 39.02
C ASN A 37 13.20 -24.40 39.74
N ASN A 38 14.15 -23.73 39.09
CA ASN A 38 14.91 -22.61 39.70
C ASN A 38 14.12 -21.27 39.72
N TRP A 39 13.03 -21.21 38.95
CA TRP A 39 12.18 -20.02 38.90
C TRP A 39 10.73 -20.43 38.67
N ASN A 40 9.85 -20.11 39.61
CA ASN A 40 8.44 -20.57 39.57
C ASN A 40 7.43 -19.46 39.84
N ALA A 41 7.85 -18.23 40.09
CA ALA A 41 6.98 -17.11 40.41
C ALA A 41 7.06 -16.02 39.34
N ALA A 42 5.96 -15.80 38.60
CA ALA A 42 5.78 -14.65 37.73
C ALA A 42 5.00 -13.55 38.49
N LEU A 43 5.68 -12.84 39.40
CA LEU A 43 5.11 -11.67 40.05
C LEU A 43 5.29 -10.44 39.15
N GLU A 44 4.27 -9.57 39.06
CA GLU A 44 4.37 -8.34 38.26
C GLU A 44 5.52 -7.42 38.68
N SER A 45 5.91 -7.46 39.95
CA SER A 45 7.03 -6.68 40.50
C SER A 45 8.39 -7.31 40.30
N ASP A 46 8.47 -8.55 39.78
CA ASP A 46 9.73 -9.24 39.55
C ASP A 46 10.46 -8.59 38.36
N PRO A 47 11.72 -8.14 38.51
CA PRO A 47 12.52 -7.62 37.41
C PRO A 47 12.64 -8.59 36.21
N VAL A 48 12.64 -9.89 36.45
CA VAL A 48 12.66 -10.92 35.38
C VAL A 48 11.37 -10.89 34.58
N THR A 49 10.22 -10.81 35.24
CA THR A 49 8.91 -10.66 34.57
C THR A 49 8.89 -9.41 33.68
N LYS A 50 9.42 -8.27 34.16
CA LYS A 50 9.52 -7.04 33.37
C LYS A 50 10.47 -7.17 32.18
N LEU A 51 11.55 -7.94 32.29
CA LEU A 51 12.43 -8.22 31.16
C LEU A 51 11.75 -9.10 30.10
N ILE A 52 10.95 -10.09 30.53
CA ILE A 52 10.17 -10.93 29.62
C ILE A 52 9.11 -10.09 28.89
N GLU A 53 8.38 -9.22 29.58
CA GLU A 53 7.43 -8.27 28.99
C GLU A 53 8.12 -7.38 27.94
N LEU A 54 9.28 -6.80 28.28
CA LEU A 54 10.06 -5.98 27.34
C LEU A 54 10.50 -6.80 26.12
N GLY A 55 10.93 -8.05 26.32
CA GLY A 55 11.28 -8.96 25.25
C GLY A 55 10.09 -9.27 24.32
N ALA A 56 8.93 -9.53 24.90
CA ALA A 56 7.68 -9.77 24.15
C ALA A 56 7.27 -8.52 23.35
N TYR A 57 7.36 -7.34 23.95
CA TYR A 57 7.08 -6.07 23.30
C TYR A 57 8.00 -5.82 22.10
N ASN A 58 9.30 -6.07 22.26
CA ASN A 58 10.28 -5.93 21.17
C ASN A 58 10.01 -6.94 20.04
N LYS A 59 9.65 -8.18 20.37
CA LYS A 59 9.26 -9.21 19.39
C LYS A 59 8.03 -8.76 18.59
N LEU A 60 7.04 -8.21 19.28
CA LEU A 60 5.83 -7.66 18.63
C LEU A 60 6.17 -6.47 17.70
N GLY A 61 7.02 -5.55 18.13
CA GLY A 61 7.50 -4.45 17.32
C GLY A 61 8.23 -4.92 16.05
N ASN A 62 9.03 -5.96 16.15
CA ASN A 62 9.69 -6.56 14.99
C ASN A 62 8.70 -7.22 14.03
N ARG A 63 7.70 -7.96 14.53
CA ARG A 63 6.61 -8.50 13.71
C ARG A 63 5.84 -7.40 12.99
N ALA A 64 5.50 -6.32 13.69
CA ALA A 64 4.83 -5.17 13.08
C ALA A 64 5.64 -4.58 11.93
N ARG A 65 6.95 -4.37 12.12
CA ARG A 65 7.84 -3.86 11.05
C ARG A 65 7.92 -4.80 9.85
N VAL A 66 7.97 -6.11 10.06
CA VAL A 66 7.95 -7.11 8.98
C VAL A 66 6.61 -7.04 8.24
N ASN A 67 5.49 -7.00 8.97
CA ASN A 67 4.17 -6.86 8.37
C ASN A 67 4.05 -5.59 7.53
N ASP A 68 4.55 -4.47 8.02
CA ASP A 68 4.52 -3.19 7.30
C ASP A 68 5.41 -3.26 6.04
N GLY A 69 6.60 -3.86 6.14
CA GLY A 69 7.47 -4.10 4.99
C GLY A 69 6.81 -5.00 3.93
N CYS A 70 6.11 -6.06 4.34
CA CYS A 70 5.34 -6.91 3.42
C CYS A 70 4.20 -6.15 2.75
N LYS A 71 3.45 -5.33 3.50
CA LYS A 71 2.38 -4.50 2.94
C LYS A 71 2.88 -3.47 1.94
N ALA A 72 4.05 -2.87 2.19
CA ALA A 72 4.66 -1.89 1.30
C ALA A 72 4.96 -2.44 -0.10
N LEU A 73 5.19 -3.75 -0.23
CA LEU A 73 5.45 -4.43 -1.50
C LEU A 73 4.20 -4.87 -2.26
N LEU A 74 3.03 -4.77 -1.66
CA LEU A 74 1.77 -5.24 -2.23
C LEU A 74 0.94 -4.07 -2.75
N LEU A 75 0.57 -4.08 -4.02
CA LEU A 75 -0.21 -3.01 -4.65
C LEU A 75 -1.50 -2.68 -3.91
N ALA A 76 -2.15 -3.68 -3.29
CA ALA A 76 -3.38 -3.50 -2.52
C ALA A 76 -3.17 -2.67 -1.24
N TYR A 77 -1.96 -2.67 -0.66
CA TYR A 77 -1.67 -2.09 0.66
C TYR A 77 -0.66 -0.94 0.62
N ALA A 78 0.19 -0.89 -0.42
CA ALA A 78 1.21 0.15 -0.57
C ALA A 78 0.59 1.55 -0.61
N ARG A 79 1.24 2.52 0.03
CA ARG A 79 0.79 3.91 0.13
C ARG A 79 1.94 4.89 -0.09
N LYS A 80 1.61 6.09 -0.52
CA LYS A 80 2.56 7.21 -0.65
C LYS A 80 3.82 6.77 -1.42
N SER A 81 4.99 6.95 -0.84
CA SER A 81 6.29 6.64 -1.45
C SER A 81 6.45 5.16 -1.82
N ASP A 82 5.87 4.22 -1.07
CA ASP A 82 5.95 2.79 -1.39
C ASP A 82 5.16 2.48 -2.66
N LEU A 83 3.97 3.10 -2.81
CA LEU A 83 3.18 3.01 -4.02
C LEU A 83 3.89 3.67 -5.21
N ASP A 84 4.58 4.79 -4.98
CA ASP A 84 5.38 5.45 -6.01
C ASP A 84 6.52 4.57 -6.53
N GLN A 85 7.16 3.77 -5.64
CA GLN A 85 8.16 2.78 -6.05
C GLN A 85 7.55 1.66 -6.92
N LEU A 86 6.36 1.18 -6.56
CA LEU A 86 5.65 0.20 -7.39
C LEU A 86 5.26 0.78 -8.75
N ALA A 87 4.82 2.04 -8.80
CA ALA A 87 4.51 2.75 -10.04
C ALA A 87 5.75 2.91 -10.94
N PHE A 88 6.90 3.23 -10.32
CA PHE A 88 8.16 3.36 -11.05
C PHE A 88 8.58 2.05 -11.75
N ASN A 89 8.34 0.90 -11.14
CA ASN A 89 8.64 -0.41 -11.76
C ASN A 89 7.89 -0.65 -13.07
N VAL A 90 6.75 0.03 -13.28
CA VAL A 90 5.95 -0.03 -14.50
C VAL A 90 6.01 1.27 -15.31
N ASN A 91 7.06 2.08 -15.10
CA ASN A 91 7.32 3.35 -15.76
C ASN A 91 6.18 4.38 -15.64
N LEU A 92 5.46 4.36 -14.51
CA LEU A 92 4.49 5.38 -14.14
C LEU A 92 5.06 6.31 -13.06
N LYS A 93 4.58 7.55 -13.07
CA LYS A 93 4.85 8.53 -12.03
C LYS A 93 3.54 9.11 -11.54
N ARG A 94 3.53 9.51 -10.27
CA ARG A 94 2.42 10.27 -9.71
C ARG A 94 2.27 11.60 -10.44
N LEU A 95 1.05 11.89 -10.88
CA LEU A 95 0.76 13.12 -11.61
C LEU A 95 0.63 14.29 -10.64
N VAL A 96 1.02 15.47 -11.11
CA VAL A 96 0.80 16.74 -10.41
C VAL A 96 -0.55 17.30 -10.85
N ILE A 97 -1.46 17.51 -9.89
CA ILE A 97 -2.78 18.10 -10.11
C ILE A 97 -2.63 19.63 -10.08
N GLN A 98 -1.90 20.14 -9.09
CA GLN A 98 -1.62 21.55 -8.92
C GLN A 98 -0.13 21.74 -8.65
N ALA A 99 0.53 22.54 -9.46
CA ALA A 99 1.93 22.87 -9.24
C ALA A 99 2.08 23.81 -8.03
N GLU A 100 3.23 23.74 -7.37
CA GLU A 100 3.60 24.70 -6.33
C GLU A 100 3.67 26.11 -6.90
N ASP A 101 3.08 27.07 -6.19
CA ASP A 101 3.20 28.50 -6.53
C ASP A 101 3.62 29.30 -5.29
N LEU A 102 4.90 29.65 -5.26
CA LEU A 102 5.50 30.44 -4.18
C LEU A 102 5.28 31.97 -4.37
N THR A 103 4.68 32.39 -5.49
CA THR A 103 4.43 33.79 -5.79
C THR A 103 3.12 34.31 -5.20
N THR A 104 2.20 33.39 -4.84
CA THR A 104 0.93 33.72 -4.18
C THR A 104 1.10 33.92 -2.68
N PHE A 105 0.17 34.66 -2.05
CA PHE A 105 0.14 34.80 -0.59
C PHE A 105 -1.24 34.39 -0.04
N PRO A 106 -1.34 33.32 0.78
CA PRO A 106 -0.26 32.40 1.17
C PRO A 106 0.25 31.57 -0.01
N PRO A 107 1.51 31.05 0.06
CA PRO A 107 2.04 30.17 -0.98
C PRO A 107 1.16 28.93 -1.15
N THR A 108 0.98 28.52 -2.41
CA THR A 108 0.22 27.33 -2.74
C THR A 108 1.14 26.13 -2.82
N ALA A 109 0.86 25.08 -2.02
CA ALA A 109 1.64 23.84 -2.04
C ALA A 109 1.31 22.98 -3.27
N GLU A 110 2.27 22.18 -3.72
CA GLU A 110 2.05 21.16 -4.75
C GLU A 110 1.00 20.15 -4.29
N VAL A 111 0.02 19.87 -5.16
CA VAL A 111 -0.97 18.83 -4.96
C VAL A 111 -0.75 17.73 -5.99
N LYS A 112 -0.58 16.51 -5.52
CA LYS A 112 -0.37 15.32 -6.35
C LYS A 112 -1.59 14.42 -6.35
N GLU A 113 -1.64 13.56 -7.35
CA GLU A 113 -2.61 12.48 -7.49
C GLU A 113 -2.69 11.61 -6.22
N GLU A 114 -3.91 11.25 -5.83
CA GLU A 114 -4.17 10.38 -4.69
C GLU A 114 -3.73 8.92 -4.96
N ASP A 115 -3.50 8.17 -3.88
CA ASP A 115 -3.02 6.79 -3.95
C ASP A 115 -3.95 5.89 -4.76
N ASP A 116 -5.26 6.05 -4.63
CA ASP A 116 -6.25 5.21 -5.31
C ASP A 116 -6.23 5.43 -6.83
N ALA A 117 -6.14 6.69 -7.28
CA ALA A 117 -6.04 7.01 -8.70
C ALA A 117 -4.75 6.46 -9.32
N LEU A 118 -3.60 6.60 -8.63
CA LEU A 118 -2.34 6.02 -9.08
C LEU A 118 -2.41 4.49 -9.12
N ARG A 119 -3.02 3.85 -8.12
CA ARG A 119 -3.20 2.39 -8.05
C ARG A 119 -4.02 1.85 -9.21
N GLU A 120 -5.10 2.51 -9.59
CA GLU A 120 -5.89 2.15 -10.76
C GLU A 120 -5.07 2.27 -12.06
N ARG A 121 -4.28 3.33 -12.21
CA ARG A 121 -3.41 3.50 -13.37
C ARG A 121 -2.34 2.41 -13.45
N ILE A 122 -1.77 1.98 -12.32
CA ILE A 122 -0.83 0.86 -12.26
C ILE A 122 -1.50 -0.44 -12.75
N GLN A 123 -2.75 -0.71 -12.37
CA GLN A 123 -3.48 -1.89 -12.85
C GLN A 123 -3.72 -1.85 -14.37
N LEU A 124 -3.92 -0.66 -14.92
CA LEU A 124 -4.22 -0.49 -16.35
C LEU A 124 -2.94 -0.48 -17.23
N VAL A 125 -1.75 -0.41 -16.65
CA VAL A 125 -0.51 -0.16 -17.40
C VAL A 125 -0.25 -1.18 -18.51
N TYR A 126 -0.57 -2.44 -18.28
CA TYR A 126 -0.35 -3.51 -19.27
C TYR A 126 -1.29 -3.40 -20.48
N GLU A 127 -2.45 -2.78 -20.31
CA GLU A 127 -3.37 -2.48 -21.42
C GLU A 127 -2.81 -1.42 -22.37
N GLY A 128 -1.93 -0.55 -21.86
CA GLY A 128 -1.25 0.48 -22.64
C GLY A 128 -0.09 -0.03 -23.52
N LEU A 129 0.30 -1.29 -23.39
CA LEU A 129 1.39 -1.88 -24.20
C LEU A 129 0.95 -2.24 -25.64
N THR A 130 -0.31 -2.06 -25.96
CA THR A 130 -0.87 -2.40 -27.25
C THR A 130 -0.90 -1.20 -28.21
N THR A 131 -0.58 -1.41 -29.49
CA THR A 131 -0.49 -0.34 -30.52
C THR A 131 -1.86 0.04 -31.12
N ALA A 132 -2.84 -0.88 -31.15
CA ALA A 132 -4.21 -0.65 -31.63
C ALA A 132 -5.13 -1.19 -30.54
N GLY A 133 -5.26 -0.39 -29.49
CA GLY A 133 -5.51 -0.92 -28.20
C GLY A 133 -6.94 -1.30 -27.89
N PRO A 134 -7.13 -2.17 -26.93
CA PRO A 134 -8.39 -2.36 -26.27
C PRO A 134 -8.87 -1.04 -25.62
N ARG A 135 -10.14 -0.96 -25.29
CA ARG A 135 -10.78 0.21 -24.65
C ARG A 135 -9.93 0.80 -23.51
N ASN A 136 -9.37 -0.05 -22.65
CA ASN A 136 -8.60 0.36 -21.49
C ASN A 136 -7.27 1.05 -21.85
N SER A 137 -6.68 0.75 -23.03
CA SER A 137 -5.50 1.44 -23.51
C SER A 137 -5.79 2.94 -23.74
N TYR A 138 -6.91 3.25 -24.39
CA TYR A 138 -7.33 4.64 -24.59
C TYR A 138 -7.62 5.35 -23.27
N ILE A 139 -8.26 4.68 -22.33
CA ILE A 139 -8.54 5.21 -20.99
C ILE A 139 -7.24 5.50 -20.23
N LEU A 140 -6.28 4.56 -20.25
CA LEU A 140 -4.99 4.76 -19.61
C LEU A 140 -4.24 5.97 -20.19
N HIS A 141 -4.15 6.06 -21.53
CA HIS A 141 -3.46 7.17 -22.19
C HIS A 141 -4.14 8.51 -21.88
N ALA A 142 -5.47 8.56 -21.87
CA ALA A 142 -6.21 9.75 -21.48
C ALA A 142 -5.92 10.17 -20.02
N ARG A 143 -5.96 9.23 -19.09
CA ARG A 143 -5.67 9.49 -17.65
C ARG A 143 -4.20 9.84 -17.41
N ASN A 144 -3.27 9.37 -18.25
CA ASN A 144 -1.85 9.71 -18.15
C ASN A 144 -1.52 11.08 -18.74
N SER A 145 -2.42 11.71 -19.49
CA SER A 145 -2.15 12.97 -20.17
C SER A 145 -2.04 14.16 -19.21
N SER A 146 -2.80 14.16 -18.12
CA SER A 146 -2.82 15.23 -17.13
C SER A 146 -3.38 14.74 -15.79
N GLY A 147 -2.86 15.31 -14.68
CA GLY A 147 -3.40 15.10 -13.34
C GLY A 147 -4.80 15.70 -13.13
N LEU A 148 -5.28 16.52 -14.04
CA LEU A 148 -6.63 17.11 -13.99
C LEU A 148 -7.70 16.17 -14.54
N VAL A 149 -7.31 15.08 -15.21
CA VAL A 149 -8.24 14.06 -15.71
C VAL A 149 -8.69 13.17 -14.57
N ALA A 150 -9.92 13.36 -14.10
CA ALA A 150 -10.50 12.57 -13.02
C ALA A 150 -10.93 11.18 -13.52
N ASP A 151 -11.57 11.11 -14.70
CA ASP A 151 -11.99 9.85 -15.31
C ASP A 151 -11.99 9.97 -16.85
N ALA A 152 -11.98 8.82 -17.52
CA ALA A 152 -12.06 8.75 -18.97
C ALA A 152 -12.85 7.51 -19.42
N THR A 153 -13.62 7.67 -20.48
CA THR A 153 -14.30 6.55 -21.15
C THR A 153 -13.93 6.52 -22.63
N ALA A 154 -13.94 5.34 -23.21
CA ALA A 154 -13.67 5.16 -24.63
C ALA A 154 -14.74 4.24 -25.26
N GLU A 155 -15.30 4.66 -26.39
CA GLU A 155 -16.33 3.93 -27.12
C GLU A 155 -16.00 3.93 -28.61
N SER A 156 -16.44 2.88 -29.32
CA SER A 156 -16.29 2.78 -30.78
C SER A 156 -17.68 2.75 -31.42
N PRO A 157 -18.25 3.92 -31.77
CA PRO A 157 -19.61 4.01 -32.33
C PRO A 157 -19.68 3.51 -33.76
N SER A 158 -18.59 3.46 -34.49
CA SER A 158 -18.48 2.96 -35.86
C SER A 158 -17.11 2.38 -36.15
N PRO A 159 -16.94 1.52 -37.17
CA PRO A 159 -15.64 0.99 -37.56
C PRO A 159 -14.62 2.12 -37.78
N SER A 160 -13.40 1.92 -37.29
CA SER A 160 -12.27 2.88 -37.37
C SER A 160 -12.50 4.22 -36.65
N THR A 161 -13.53 4.34 -35.82
CA THR A 161 -13.79 5.55 -35.02
C THR A 161 -13.76 5.20 -33.54
N VAL A 162 -12.96 5.93 -32.77
CA VAL A 162 -12.94 5.85 -31.30
C VAL A 162 -13.23 7.22 -30.73
N VAL A 163 -14.20 7.30 -29.84
CA VAL A 163 -14.56 8.53 -29.12
C VAL A 163 -14.06 8.35 -27.68
N VAL A 164 -13.18 9.24 -27.23
CA VAL A 164 -12.70 9.28 -25.85
C VAL A 164 -13.35 10.48 -25.17
N THR A 165 -14.10 10.22 -24.12
CA THR A 165 -14.72 11.27 -23.30
C THR A 165 -13.93 11.38 -21.99
N VAL A 166 -13.57 12.61 -21.63
CA VAL A 166 -12.74 12.91 -20.46
C VAL A 166 -13.53 13.76 -19.48
N LEU A 167 -13.49 13.41 -18.21
CA LEU A 167 -13.96 14.21 -17.09
C LEU A 167 -12.72 14.84 -16.43
N ALA A 168 -12.73 16.19 -16.37
CA ALA A 168 -11.68 16.99 -15.75
C ALA A 168 -12.22 17.80 -14.57
#